data_b204a282de4950c53adbc9071d201a24
#
_entry.id   b204a282de4950c53adbc9071d201a24
#
_cell.length_a   1.000
_cell.length_b   1.000
_cell.length_c   1.000
_cell.angle_alpha   90.00
_cell.angle_beta   90.00
_cell.angle_gamma   90.00
#
_symmetry.space_group_name_H-M   'P 1'
#
loop_
_entity.id
_entity.type
_entity.pdbx_description
1 polymer ?
#
loop_
_entity_poly.entity_id
_entity_poly.type
_entity_poly.pdbx_seq_one_letter_code
_entity_poly.pdbx_strand_id
1 'polypeptide(L)'
;MKEIITFIALLFVVSVSAQISVKAEYISNSKFYDAVADTNTGDGSAMIYSVGALVPLSVQAPKEEDPYQRPTVWGVSLNGTFVQMDNHNFPIGKELPSQVMNLGATALHLRPLKERWSMLMALGIGSYTPENRLSAIRIDENVLANGALVFIWHWRPNLEIGGGVALNNSFGYPMVFPALYLKYKGGFSDKFTIDINLLDGTKVAFGYDYSENLSLKLVANIGGYSAFLRRNGQKEMFSSQTFFVGLEPEFKLGKHISIPVTFGGSFIRSGRYRERTLSAMFASEAKNEDGSARSSVFLPALYFAAGITIK
;
A
#
# COMPACT_ATOMS: atom_id res chain seq x y z
N MET A 1 9.21 11.04 16.75
CA MET A 1 8.05 11.95 16.77
C MET A 1 8.34 13.32 16.16
N LYS A 2 9.41 14.04 16.57
CA LYS A 2 9.73 15.37 15.98
C LYS A 2 9.89 15.32 14.45
N GLU A 3 10.57 14.32 13.90
CA GLU A 3 10.79 14.19 12.46
C GLU A 3 9.52 13.90 11.67
N ILE A 4 8.59 13.14 12.25
CA ILE A 4 7.25 12.89 11.66
C ILE A 4 6.44 14.19 11.62
N ILE A 5 6.49 14.98 12.70
CA ILE A 5 5.81 16.29 12.77
C ILE A 5 6.40 17.26 11.76
N THR A 6 7.72 17.27 11.59
CA THR A 6 8.41 18.13 10.60
C THR A 6 8.05 17.72 9.17
N PHE A 7 7.96 16.42 8.87
CA PHE A 7 7.54 15.92 7.56
C PHE A 7 6.07 16.28 7.27
N ILE A 8 5.18 16.13 8.26
CA ILE A 8 3.78 16.55 8.16
C ILE A 8 3.68 18.07 7.96
N ALA A 9 4.46 18.86 8.68
CA ALA A 9 4.46 20.32 8.54
C ALA A 9 4.96 20.76 7.14
N LEU A 10 5.92 20.06 6.55
CA LEU A 10 6.39 20.35 5.19
C LEU A 10 5.30 20.08 4.14
N LEU A 11 4.43 19.09 4.37
CA LEU A 11 3.30 18.77 3.47
C LEU A 11 2.22 19.86 3.49
N PHE A 12 2.06 20.61 4.59
CA PHE A 12 1.09 21.71 4.68
C PHE A 12 1.49 22.98 3.90
N VAL A 13 2.73 23.09 3.44
CA VAL A 13 3.22 24.26 2.67
C VAL A 13 2.91 24.12 1.18
N VAL A 14 2.49 22.94 0.70
CA VAL A 14 2.23 22.67 -0.72
C VAL A 14 0.79 22.98 -1.05
N SER A 15 0.59 24.00 -1.86
CA SER A 15 -0.65 24.67 -2.26
C SER A 15 -1.76 23.80 -2.89
N VAL A 16 -2.96 24.18 -2.58
CA VAL A 16 -4.29 24.28 -3.27
C VAL A 16 -4.81 23.12 -4.17
N SER A 17 -4.00 22.18 -4.62
CA SER A 17 -4.48 21.07 -5.46
C SER A 17 -3.89 19.70 -5.03
N ALA A 18 -3.21 19.64 -3.91
CA ALA A 18 -2.61 18.41 -3.41
C ALA A 18 -3.64 17.57 -2.66
N GLN A 19 -3.68 16.29 -2.94
CA GLN A 19 -4.38 15.34 -2.08
C GLN A 19 -3.42 14.85 -0.99
N ILE A 20 -3.79 15.04 0.27
CA ILE A 20 -3.02 14.59 1.42
C ILE A 20 -3.85 13.57 2.19
N SER A 21 -3.23 12.47 2.60
CA SER A 21 -3.85 11.44 3.41
C SER A 21 -2.96 11.07 4.59
N VAL A 22 -3.59 10.88 5.74
CA VAL A 22 -2.94 10.35 6.95
C VAL A 22 -3.84 9.24 7.49
N LYS A 23 -3.25 8.11 7.88
CA LYS A 23 -3.98 6.95 8.41
C LYS A 23 -3.20 6.33 9.55
N ALA A 24 -3.90 5.94 10.59
CA ALA A 24 -3.40 5.10 11.67
C ALA A 24 -4.19 3.79 11.68
N GLU A 25 -3.49 2.66 11.81
CA GLU A 25 -4.05 1.31 11.77
C GLU A 25 -3.52 0.52 12.96
N TYR A 26 -4.39 -0.23 13.61
CA TYR A 26 -4.05 -1.12 14.71
C TYR A 26 -4.51 -2.54 14.41
N ILE A 27 -3.59 -3.48 14.54
CA ILE A 27 -3.84 -4.92 14.46
C ILE A 27 -3.61 -5.48 15.87
N SER A 28 -4.64 -6.07 16.44
CA SER A 28 -4.56 -6.60 17.81
C SER A 28 -3.58 -7.76 17.92
N ASN A 29 -3.18 -8.07 19.15
CA ASN A 29 -2.31 -9.20 19.41
C ASN A 29 -2.92 -10.51 18.91
N SER A 30 -2.10 -11.32 18.24
CA SER A 30 -2.46 -12.66 17.79
C SER A 30 -1.24 -13.57 17.77
N LYS A 31 -1.47 -14.87 17.87
CA LYS A 31 -0.40 -15.88 17.85
C LYS A 31 0.24 -15.95 16.48
N PHE A 32 1.55 -16.20 16.48
CA PHE A 32 2.33 -16.43 15.26
C PHE A 32 2.52 -17.94 15.04
N TYR A 33 2.06 -18.43 13.91
CA TYR A 33 2.28 -19.78 13.46
C TYR A 33 3.56 -19.85 12.62
N ASP A 34 4.53 -20.64 13.07
CA ASP A 34 5.79 -20.92 12.34
C ASP A 34 5.57 -22.14 11.45
N ALA A 35 5.59 -21.95 10.14
CA ALA A 35 5.36 -23.00 9.17
C ALA A 35 6.45 -24.10 9.15
N VAL A 36 7.67 -23.75 9.56
CA VAL A 36 8.82 -24.70 9.63
C VAL A 36 8.74 -25.55 10.89
N ALA A 37 8.42 -24.92 12.01
CA ALA A 37 8.28 -25.62 13.31
C ALA A 37 6.94 -26.33 13.47
N ASP A 38 5.96 -26.04 12.59
CA ASP A 38 4.60 -26.56 12.62
C ASP A 38 3.86 -26.29 13.94
N THR A 39 4.09 -25.12 14.53
CA THR A 39 3.52 -24.75 15.82
C THR A 39 3.45 -23.23 16.01
N ASN A 40 2.71 -22.80 17.02
CA ASN A 40 2.70 -21.39 17.41
C ASN A 40 3.97 -21.09 18.24
N THR A 41 4.80 -20.13 17.76
CA THR A 41 6.11 -19.84 18.36
C THR A 41 6.24 -18.42 18.90
N GLY A 42 5.19 -17.64 18.89
CA GLY A 42 5.19 -16.26 19.37
C GLY A 42 3.83 -15.62 19.23
N ASP A 43 3.75 -14.37 19.57
CA ASP A 43 2.58 -13.53 19.38
C ASP A 43 2.98 -12.06 19.14
N GLY A 44 2.07 -11.25 18.64
CA GLY A 44 2.36 -9.84 18.45
C GLY A 44 1.20 -9.04 17.91
N SER A 45 1.26 -7.73 18.18
CA SER A 45 0.39 -6.69 17.64
C SER A 45 1.16 -5.78 16.68
N ALA A 46 0.46 -4.91 15.97
CA ALA A 46 1.10 -3.90 15.13
C ALA A 46 0.32 -2.59 15.11
N MET A 47 1.05 -1.48 15.13
CA MET A 47 0.55 -0.13 14.87
C MET A 47 1.21 0.37 13.59
N ILE A 48 0.40 0.80 12.62
CA ILE A 48 0.87 1.26 11.31
C ILE A 48 0.38 2.68 11.10
N TYR A 49 1.30 3.58 10.81
CA TYR A 49 1.01 4.98 10.45
C TYR A 49 1.39 5.18 8.99
N SER A 50 0.44 5.62 8.19
CA SER A 50 0.66 5.91 6.78
C SER A 50 0.40 7.38 6.50
N VAL A 51 1.25 7.98 5.69
CA VAL A 51 1.06 9.33 5.16
C VAL A 51 1.28 9.29 3.66
N GLY A 52 0.43 10.01 2.93
CA GLY A 52 0.53 10.13 1.49
C GLY A 52 0.25 11.56 1.05
N ALA A 53 0.94 11.99 0.00
CA ALA A 53 0.64 13.23 -0.70
C ALA A 53 0.77 13.00 -2.21
N LEU A 54 -0.24 13.42 -2.95
CA LEU A 54 -0.19 13.50 -4.41
C LEU A 54 -0.28 14.96 -4.81
N VAL A 55 0.81 15.46 -5.40
CA VAL A 55 0.94 16.86 -5.80
C VAL A 55 0.95 16.93 -7.33
N PRO A 56 -0.12 17.44 -7.96
CA PRO A 56 -0.10 17.74 -9.37
C PRO A 56 0.79 18.97 -9.62
N LEU A 57 1.81 18.80 -10.46
CA LEU A 57 2.72 19.88 -10.87
C LEU A 57 2.19 20.65 -12.08
N SER A 58 1.51 19.92 -12.98
CA SER A 58 0.89 20.49 -14.16
C SER A 58 -0.33 19.66 -14.54
N VAL A 59 -1.44 20.34 -14.81
CA VAL A 59 -2.67 19.73 -15.29
C VAL A 59 -3.13 20.48 -16.52
N GLN A 60 -3.15 19.79 -17.65
CA GLN A 60 -3.69 20.33 -18.91
C GLN A 60 -5.04 19.65 -19.18
N ALA A 61 -6.12 20.41 -19.09
CA ALA A 61 -7.45 19.90 -19.38
C ALA A 61 -7.55 19.42 -20.84
N PRO A 62 -8.42 18.44 -21.12
CA PRO A 62 -8.72 18.04 -22.49
C PRO A 62 -9.31 19.23 -23.28
N LYS A 63 -9.03 19.25 -24.59
CA LYS A 63 -9.49 20.33 -25.48
C LYS A 63 -10.99 20.27 -25.78
N GLU A 64 -11.61 19.12 -25.62
CA GLU A 64 -13.01 18.82 -25.85
C GLU A 64 -13.67 18.24 -24.61
N GLU A 65 -14.97 18.51 -24.44
CA GLU A 65 -15.78 17.90 -23.36
C GLU A 65 -16.17 16.44 -23.68
N ASP A 66 -15.18 15.59 -23.91
CA ASP A 66 -15.38 14.16 -24.13
C ASP A 66 -15.23 13.40 -22.79
N PRO A 67 -16.25 12.62 -22.36
CA PRO A 67 -16.18 11.87 -21.09
C PRO A 67 -15.08 10.81 -21.04
N TYR A 68 -14.50 10.45 -22.18
CA TYR A 68 -13.38 9.51 -22.27
C TYR A 68 -12.00 10.17 -22.27
N GLN A 69 -11.94 11.45 -22.57
CA GLN A 69 -10.66 12.17 -22.55
C GLN A 69 -10.21 12.42 -21.12
N ARG A 70 -8.95 12.24 -20.89
CA ARG A 70 -8.29 12.47 -19.60
C ARG A 70 -7.35 13.67 -19.71
N PRO A 71 -7.16 14.43 -18.63
CA PRO A 71 -6.17 15.50 -18.64
C PRO A 71 -4.76 14.92 -18.79
N THR A 72 -3.85 15.70 -19.38
CA THR A 72 -2.43 15.44 -19.25
C THR A 72 -1.98 15.94 -17.88
N VAL A 73 -1.38 15.06 -17.07
CA VAL A 73 -0.97 15.38 -15.71
C VAL A 73 0.50 15.02 -15.52
N TRP A 74 1.24 15.97 -14.98
CA TRP A 74 2.51 15.71 -14.30
C TRP A 74 2.30 15.87 -12.80
N GLY A 75 2.82 14.95 -12.02
CA GLY A 75 2.67 15.00 -10.57
C GLY A 75 3.80 14.28 -9.85
N VAL A 76 3.84 14.49 -8.55
CA VAL A 76 4.72 13.77 -7.62
C VAL A 76 3.85 13.15 -6.54
N SER A 77 4.07 11.87 -6.29
CA SER A 77 3.53 11.16 -5.14
C SER A 77 4.62 10.97 -4.10
N LEU A 78 4.32 11.32 -2.86
CA LEU A 78 5.15 11.06 -1.70
C LEU A 78 4.37 10.14 -0.77
N ASN A 79 5.01 9.12 -0.26
CA ASN A 79 4.38 8.19 0.68
C ASN A 79 5.35 7.81 1.81
N GLY A 80 4.77 7.52 2.96
CA GLY A 80 5.49 7.03 4.12
C GLY A 80 4.64 6.04 4.90
N THR A 81 5.23 4.92 5.30
CA THR A 81 4.62 3.94 6.20
C THR A 81 5.58 3.67 7.35
N PHE A 82 5.10 3.88 8.56
CA PHE A 82 5.85 3.69 9.79
C PHE A 82 5.14 2.61 10.60
N VAL A 83 5.81 1.50 10.82
CA VAL A 83 5.26 0.34 11.52
C VAL A 83 5.98 0.19 12.85
N GLN A 84 5.21 -0.04 13.90
CA GLN A 84 5.68 -0.45 15.21
C GLN A 84 5.04 -1.80 15.52
N MET A 85 5.86 -2.80 15.82
CA MET A 85 5.42 -4.16 16.14
C MET A 85 5.81 -4.46 17.58
N ASP A 86 4.85 -4.94 18.34
CA ASP A 86 5.04 -5.41 19.70
C ASP A 86 4.97 -6.95 19.67
N ASN A 87 6.15 -7.56 19.56
CA ASN A 87 6.33 -8.99 19.34
C ASN A 87 6.89 -9.65 20.61
N HIS A 88 6.27 -10.76 21.04
CA HIS A 88 6.62 -11.47 22.26
C HIS A 88 6.79 -12.97 22.02
N ASN A 89 7.50 -13.62 22.91
CA ASN A 89 7.61 -15.09 22.99
C ASN A 89 8.17 -15.77 21.72
N PHE A 90 8.94 -15.03 20.91
CA PHE A 90 9.64 -15.64 19.78
C PHE A 90 10.89 -16.37 20.24
N PRO A 91 11.24 -17.51 19.60
CA PRO A 91 12.50 -18.19 19.87
C PRO A 91 13.71 -17.30 19.55
N ILE A 92 14.79 -17.45 20.32
CA ILE A 92 16.05 -16.72 20.12
C ILE A 92 16.54 -16.90 18.67
N GLY A 93 16.84 -15.79 18.01
CA GLY A 93 17.30 -15.75 16.62
C GLY A 93 16.18 -15.83 15.56
N LYS A 94 14.91 -15.94 15.97
CA LYS A 94 13.73 -15.91 15.08
C LYS A 94 12.83 -14.68 15.32
N GLU A 95 13.32 -13.71 16.11
CA GLU A 95 12.59 -12.49 16.41
C GLU A 95 12.28 -11.71 15.13
N LEU A 96 11.06 -11.23 15.02
CA LEU A 96 10.66 -10.30 13.96
C LEU A 96 11.11 -8.87 14.34
N PRO A 97 11.30 -7.96 13.36
CA PRO A 97 11.68 -6.60 13.67
C PRO A 97 10.59 -5.90 14.49
N SER A 98 10.98 -5.02 15.39
CA SER A 98 10.05 -4.21 16.19
C SER A 98 9.58 -2.98 15.44
N GLN A 99 10.27 -2.58 14.39
CA GLN A 99 9.98 -1.37 13.61
C GLN A 99 10.28 -1.60 12.13
N VAL A 100 9.53 -0.89 11.28
CA VAL A 100 9.80 -0.80 9.83
C VAL A 100 9.40 0.60 9.35
N MET A 101 10.21 1.21 8.50
CA MET A 101 9.87 2.44 7.81
C MET A 101 10.04 2.26 6.31
N ASN A 102 8.96 2.54 5.57
CA ASN A 102 8.99 2.62 4.11
C ASN A 102 8.68 4.05 3.70
N LEU A 103 9.56 4.66 2.93
CA LEU A 103 9.37 5.97 2.34
C LEU A 103 9.47 5.88 0.83
N GLY A 104 8.67 6.65 0.11
CA GLY A 104 8.69 6.66 -1.34
C GLY A 104 8.46 8.06 -1.92
N ALA A 105 9.11 8.32 -3.04
CA ALA A 105 8.88 9.47 -3.88
C ALA A 105 8.80 9.02 -5.34
N THR A 106 7.72 9.36 -6.03
CA THR A 106 7.45 8.90 -7.40
C THR A 106 6.98 10.06 -8.26
N ALA A 107 7.68 10.32 -9.36
CA ALA A 107 7.20 11.20 -10.42
C ALA A 107 6.19 10.43 -11.28
N LEU A 108 5.06 11.07 -11.58
CA LEU A 108 3.95 10.51 -12.33
C LEU A 108 3.69 11.34 -13.58
N HIS A 109 3.42 10.67 -14.70
CA HIS A 109 2.95 11.32 -15.92
C HIS A 109 1.80 10.53 -16.52
N LEU A 110 0.62 11.12 -16.51
CA LEU A 110 -0.55 10.63 -17.22
C LEU A 110 -0.72 11.43 -18.52
N ARG A 111 -0.78 10.73 -19.66
CA ARG A 111 -0.96 11.36 -20.97
C ARG A 111 -2.03 10.63 -21.77
N PRO A 112 -3.08 11.32 -22.27
CA PRO A 112 -3.96 10.76 -23.27
C PRO A 112 -3.19 10.53 -24.59
N LEU A 113 -3.43 9.38 -25.24
CA LEU A 113 -2.81 9.01 -26.51
C LEU A 113 -3.78 9.22 -27.68
N LYS A 114 -4.96 8.68 -27.57
CA LYS A 114 -6.08 8.78 -28.51
C LYS A 114 -7.40 8.75 -27.72
N GLU A 115 -8.52 8.90 -28.39
CA GLU A 115 -9.89 9.03 -27.84
C GLU A 115 -10.15 8.28 -26.53
N ARG A 116 -9.79 6.98 -26.45
CA ARG A 116 -10.06 6.11 -25.28
C ARG A 116 -8.81 5.51 -24.65
N TRP A 117 -7.62 5.96 -25.05
CA TRP A 117 -6.38 5.43 -24.53
C TRP A 117 -5.57 6.49 -23.81
N SER A 118 -5.04 6.12 -22.67
CA SER A 118 -4.05 6.91 -21.94
C SER A 118 -2.84 6.06 -21.59
N MET A 119 -1.74 6.73 -21.35
CA MET A 119 -0.49 6.12 -20.86
C MET A 119 -0.17 6.73 -19.51
N LEU A 120 0.07 5.88 -18.52
CA LEU A 120 0.57 6.24 -17.21
C LEU A 120 2.02 5.79 -17.09
N MET A 121 2.91 6.74 -16.86
CA MET A 121 4.31 6.50 -16.51
C MET A 121 4.55 6.88 -15.06
N ALA A 122 5.30 6.06 -14.36
CA ALA A 122 5.75 6.31 -12.99
C ALA A 122 7.24 5.98 -12.90
N LEU A 123 8.01 6.84 -12.25
CA LEU A 123 9.41 6.61 -11.93
C LEU A 123 9.70 7.14 -10.53
N GLY A 124 10.24 6.30 -9.68
CA GLY A 124 10.42 6.66 -8.29
C GLY A 124 11.58 5.96 -7.61
N ILE A 125 11.76 6.35 -6.38
CA ILE A 125 12.68 5.73 -5.42
C ILE A 125 11.93 5.41 -4.13
N GLY A 126 12.31 4.30 -3.48
CA GLY A 126 11.78 3.90 -2.19
C GLY A 126 12.91 3.52 -1.23
N SER A 127 12.73 3.85 0.04
CA SER A 127 13.59 3.43 1.13
C SER A 127 12.83 2.46 2.04
N TYR A 128 13.47 1.36 2.43
CA TYR A 128 12.87 0.25 3.16
C TYR A 128 13.76 -0.13 4.34
N THR A 129 13.57 0.55 5.48
CA THR A 129 14.46 0.43 6.64
C THR A 129 13.84 -0.37 7.79
N PRO A 130 14.64 -1.13 8.56
CA PRO A 130 14.17 -1.84 9.76
C PRO A 130 14.03 -0.93 10.98
N GLU A 131 14.15 0.38 10.83
CA GLU A 131 14.12 1.36 11.92
C GLU A 131 13.34 2.61 11.50
N ASN A 132 12.53 3.16 12.42
CA ASN A 132 11.73 4.36 12.19
C ASN A 132 12.53 5.65 12.36
N ARG A 133 13.69 5.76 11.70
CA ARG A 133 14.55 6.96 11.71
C ARG A 133 15.20 7.20 10.36
N LEU A 134 15.29 8.45 9.96
CA LEU A 134 15.89 8.85 8.67
C LEU A 134 17.38 8.53 8.58
N SER A 135 18.10 8.55 9.69
CA SER A 135 19.52 8.17 9.75
C SER A 135 19.81 6.70 9.43
N ALA A 136 18.77 5.84 9.40
CA ALA A 136 18.88 4.44 8.98
C ALA A 136 18.85 4.27 7.46
N ILE A 137 18.56 5.32 6.71
CA ILE A 137 18.54 5.28 5.24
C ILE A 137 19.97 5.18 4.71
N ARG A 138 20.25 4.08 4.01
CA ARG A 138 21.52 3.82 3.33
C ARG A 138 21.24 3.55 1.86
N ILE A 139 21.78 4.38 0.98
CA ILE A 139 21.51 4.33 -0.47
C ILE A 139 21.93 2.98 -1.06
N ASP A 140 23.02 2.40 -0.59
CA ASP A 140 23.58 1.13 -1.08
C ASP A 140 22.89 -0.12 -0.53
N GLU A 141 22.07 0.01 0.51
CA GLU A 141 21.46 -1.12 1.20
C GLU A 141 19.94 -1.17 1.07
N ASN A 142 19.25 -0.06 1.35
CA ASN A 142 17.81 -0.05 1.53
C ASN A 142 17.07 0.97 0.65
N VAL A 143 17.74 1.62 -0.29
CA VAL A 143 17.11 2.50 -1.29
C VAL A 143 17.07 1.78 -2.64
N LEU A 144 15.89 1.70 -3.25
CA LEU A 144 15.66 1.05 -4.53
C LEU A 144 14.83 1.93 -5.45
N ALA A 145 15.15 1.86 -6.75
CA ALA A 145 14.33 2.47 -7.78
C ALA A 145 13.10 1.60 -8.09
N ASN A 146 12.00 2.24 -8.42
CA ASN A 146 10.80 1.61 -8.93
C ASN A 146 10.27 2.37 -10.14
N GLY A 147 9.40 1.73 -10.91
CA GLY A 147 8.80 2.39 -12.07
C GLY A 147 7.68 1.56 -12.67
N ALA A 148 6.84 2.20 -13.46
CA ALA A 148 5.79 1.53 -14.20
C ALA A 148 5.50 2.26 -15.51
N LEU A 149 5.09 1.49 -16.52
CA LEU A 149 4.51 1.97 -17.76
C LEU A 149 3.24 1.18 -18.02
N VAL A 150 2.10 1.83 -17.99
CA VAL A 150 0.78 1.21 -18.12
C VAL A 150 -0.01 1.92 -19.22
N PHE A 151 -0.58 1.14 -20.12
CA PHE A 151 -1.55 1.61 -21.11
C PHE A 151 -2.94 1.35 -20.58
N ILE A 152 -3.78 2.41 -20.55
CA ILE A 152 -5.10 2.40 -19.95
C ILE A 152 -6.13 2.62 -21.05
N TRP A 153 -7.08 1.71 -21.14
CA TRP A 153 -8.25 1.82 -22.00
C TRP A 153 -9.46 2.27 -21.20
N HIS A 154 -10.05 3.39 -21.57
CA HIS A 154 -11.27 3.94 -21.00
C HIS A 154 -12.49 3.29 -21.66
N TRP A 155 -12.83 2.10 -21.18
CA TRP A 155 -13.94 1.32 -21.75
C TRP A 155 -15.28 2.04 -21.58
N ARG A 156 -15.51 2.55 -20.36
CA ARG A 156 -16.66 3.40 -20.01
C ARG A 156 -16.18 4.60 -19.19
N PRO A 157 -16.99 5.67 -19.06
CA PRO A 157 -16.60 6.81 -18.23
C PRO A 157 -16.21 6.46 -16.80
N ASN A 158 -16.78 5.36 -16.29
CA ASN A 158 -16.57 4.85 -14.94
C ASN A 158 -15.77 3.52 -14.85
N LEU A 159 -15.27 3.00 -16.00
CA LEU A 159 -14.49 1.77 -16.05
C LEU A 159 -13.26 1.93 -16.92
N GLU A 160 -12.11 1.81 -16.28
CA GLU A 160 -10.79 1.87 -16.89
C GLU A 160 -10.08 0.53 -16.69
N ILE A 161 -9.53 -0.01 -17.75
CA ILE A 161 -8.79 -1.28 -17.73
C ILE A 161 -7.45 -1.02 -18.40
N GLY A 162 -6.38 -1.58 -17.88
CA GLY A 162 -5.08 -1.37 -18.47
C GLY A 162 -4.10 -2.51 -18.19
N GLY A 163 -3.02 -2.47 -18.94
CA GLY A 163 -1.93 -3.40 -18.79
C GLY A 163 -0.59 -2.74 -19.15
N GLY A 164 0.47 -3.29 -18.61
CA GLY A 164 1.80 -2.75 -18.81
C GLY A 164 2.87 -3.55 -18.10
N VAL A 165 3.94 -2.85 -17.74
CA VAL A 165 5.06 -3.41 -17.00
C VAL A 165 5.41 -2.54 -15.81
N ALA A 166 5.83 -3.17 -14.72
CA ALA A 166 6.32 -2.48 -13.53
C ALA A 166 7.65 -3.09 -13.08
N LEU A 167 8.60 -2.22 -12.76
CA LEU A 167 9.80 -2.59 -12.02
C LEU A 167 9.46 -2.52 -10.53
N ASN A 168 9.47 -3.64 -9.87
CA ASN A 168 9.15 -3.75 -8.46
C ASN A 168 10.31 -4.39 -7.68
N ASN A 169 10.67 -3.75 -6.59
CA ASN A 169 11.74 -4.19 -5.69
C ASN A 169 11.22 -4.72 -4.35
N SER A 170 9.89 -4.72 -4.16
CA SER A 170 9.24 -5.12 -2.89
C SER A 170 9.58 -6.54 -2.47
N PHE A 171 10.09 -7.35 -3.38
CA PHE A 171 10.53 -8.72 -3.12
C PHE A 171 12.03 -8.82 -2.77
N GLY A 172 12.71 -7.68 -2.60
CA GLY A 172 14.13 -7.61 -2.27
C GLY A 172 15.08 -7.81 -3.44
N TYR A 173 14.55 -8.11 -4.63
CA TYR A 173 15.28 -8.25 -5.88
C TYR A 173 14.56 -7.44 -6.98
N PRO A 174 15.28 -6.65 -7.81
CA PRO A 174 14.65 -5.89 -8.88
C PRO A 174 14.09 -6.82 -9.94
N MET A 175 12.78 -6.77 -10.14
CA MET A 175 12.08 -7.57 -11.12
C MET A 175 11.08 -6.77 -11.94
N VAL A 176 10.96 -7.14 -13.19
CA VAL A 176 9.91 -6.62 -14.06
C VAL A 176 8.72 -7.57 -14.01
N PHE A 177 7.57 -7.04 -13.65
CA PHE A 177 6.30 -7.77 -13.58
C PHE A 177 5.29 -7.20 -14.57
N PRO A 178 4.34 -8.01 -15.03
CA PRO A 178 3.13 -7.49 -15.65
C PRO A 178 2.41 -6.54 -14.68
N ALA A 179 2.11 -5.34 -15.13
CA ALA A 179 1.29 -4.40 -14.39
C ALA A 179 -0.15 -4.49 -14.88
N LEU A 180 -1.09 -4.67 -13.96
CA LEU A 180 -2.52 -4.65 -14.23
C LEU A 180 -3.13 -3.38 -13.64
N TYR A 181 -3.98 -2.73 -14.41
CA TYR A 181 -4.74 -1.56 -14.00
C TYR A 181 -6.22 -1.86 -14.15
N LEU A 182 -6.95 -1.71 -13.07
CA LEU A 182 -8.40 -1.76 -13.08
C LEU A 182 -8.90 -0.68 -12.13
N LYS A 183 -9.71 0.23 -12.65
CA LYS A 183 -10.43 1.21 -11.86
C LYS A 183 -11.87 1.20 -12.29
N TYR A 184 -12.73 0.82 -11.39
CA TYR A 184 -14.16 0.88 -11.56
C TYR A 184 -14.77 1.70 -10.44
N LYS A 185 -15.54 2.71 -10.79
CA LYS A 185 -16.31 3.50 -9.84
C LYS A 185 -17.73 3.60 -10.37
N GLY A 186 -18.65 2.90 -9.72
CA GLY A 186 -20.03 2.86 -10.16
C GLY A 186 -20.89 2.12 -9.18
N GLY A 187 -22.17 2.00 -9.50
CA GLY A 187 -23.12 1.32 -8.64
C GLY A 187 -24.39 0.93 -9.41
N PHE A 188 -25.22 0.17 -8.74
CA PHE A 188 -26.55 -0.26 -9.28
C PHE A 188 -27.58 0.88 -9.18
N SER A 189 -27.30 1.90 -8.39
CA SER A 189 -28.08 3.14 -8.26
C SER A 189 -27.15 4.25 -7.79
N ASP A 190 -27.64 5.49 -7.75
CA ASP A 190 -26.87 6.67 -7.32
C ASP A 190 -26.32 6.56 -5.87
N LYS A 191 -26.88 5.64 -5.06
CA LYS A 191 -26.47 5.41 -3.68
C LYS A 191 -25.46 4.29 -3.49
N PHE A 192 -25.36 3.33 -4.41
CA PHE A 192 -24.43 2.22 -4.30
C PHE A 192 -23.18 2.49 -5.12
N THR A 193 -22.02 2.26 -4.53
CA THR A 193 -20.72 2.43 -5.19
C THR A 193 -19.91 1.16 -5.11
N ILE A 194 -19.17 0.87 -6.17
CA ILE A 194 -18.15 -0.16 -6.19
C ILE A 194 -16.86 0.54 -6.60
N ASP A 195 -15.83 0.44 -5.79
CA ASP A 195 -14.51 1.00 -6.05
C ASP A 195 -13.48 -0.13 -6.04
N ILE A 196 -12.78 -0.30 -7.15
CA ILE A 196 -11.70 -1.29 -7.29
C ILE A 196 -10.46 -0.52 -7.72
N ASN A 197 -9.42 -0.57 -6.90
CA ASN A 197 -8.14 0.07 -7.17
C ASN A 197 -7.02 -0.96 -6.99
N LEU A 198 -6.22 -1.15 -8.03
CA LEU A 198 -5.08 -2.07 -8.05
C LEU A 198 -3.72 -1.36 -8.17
N LEU A 199 -3.69 -0.03 -8.11
CA LEU A 199 -2.45 0.76 -8.30
C LEU A 199 -1.58 0.82 -7.04
N ASP A 200 -2.22 1.08 -5.88
CA ASP A 200 -1.54 1.26 -4.58
C ASP A 200 -1.87 0.10 -3.63
N GLY A 201 -1.61 -1.12 -4.05
CA GLY A 201 -2.13 -2.31 -3.41
C GLY A 201 -3.50 -2.69 -4.01
N THR A 202 -4.08 -3.77 -3.53
CA THR A 202 -5.40 -4.22 -4.00
C THR A 202 -6.45 -3.79 -2.98
N LYS A 203 -7.23 -2.75 -3.31
CA LYS A 203 -8.37 -2.32 -2.51
C LYS A 203 -9.66 -2.53 -3.30
N VAL A 204 -10.62 -3.20 -2.69
CA VAL A 204 -11.99 -3.34 -3.18
C VAL A 204 -12.93 -2.79 -2.11
N ALA A 205 -13.85 -1.93 -2.50
CA ALA A 205 -14.85 -1.36 -1.61
C ALA A 205 -16.24 -1.42 -2.24
N PHE A 206 -17.21 -1.90 -1.47
CA PHE A 206 -18.63 -1.80 -1.76
C PHE A 206 -19.23 -0.77 -0.83
N GLY A 207 -19.77 0.32 -1.38
CA GLY A 207 -20.24 1.45 -0.61
C GLY A 207 -21.74 1.69 -0.79
N TYR A 208 -22.33 2.27 0.24
CA TYR A 208 -23.67 2.84 0.23
C TYR A 208 -23.62 4.26 0.77
N ASP A 209 -23.99 5.23 -0.05
CA ASP A 209 -24.10 6.64 0.34
C ASP A 209 -25.41 6.86 1.11
N TYR A 210 -25.34 6.80 2.43
CA TYR A 210 -26.49 7.00 3.32
C TYR A 210 -26.97 8.44 3.24
N SER A 211 -26.04 9.39 3.23
CA SER A 211 -26.31 10.82 3.07
C SER A 211 -25.13 11.48 2.34
N GLU A 212 -25.24 12.78 2.06
CA GLU A 212 -24.13 13.56 1.49
C GLU A 212 -22.87 13.55 2.36
N ASN A 213 -23.05 13.41 3.68
CA ASN A 213 -21.99 13.48 4.68
C ASN A 213 -21.54 12.11 5.21
N LEU A 214 -22.23 11.00 4.87
CA LEU A 214 -21.94 9.68 5.39
C LEU A 214 -22.06 8.61 4.32
N SER A 215 -20.99 7.90 4.10
CA SER A 215 -20.96 6.66 3.30
C SER A 215 -20.59 5.48 4.18
N LEU A 216 -21.24 4.35 3.98
CA LEU A 216 -20.93 3.08 4.64
C LEU A 216 -20.31 2.14 3.61
N LYS A 217 -19.12 1.63 3.89
CA LYS A 217 -18.39 0.77 2.95
C LYS A 217 -18.01 -0.55 3.61
N LEU A 218 -18.10 -1.63 2.85
CA LEU A 218 -17.40 -2.87 3.13
C LEU A 218 -16.11 -2.85 2.31
N VAL A 219 -14.97 -2.92 2.99
CA VAL A 219 -13.66 -2.81 2.35
C VAL A 219 -12.84 -4.09 2.53
N ALA A 220 -12.14 -4.48 1.49
CA ALA A 220 -11.09 -5.49 1.53
C ALA A 220 -9.82 -4.90 0.95
N ASN A 221 -8.68 -5.12 1.61
CA ASN A 221 -7.40 -4.57 1.17
C ASN A 221 -6.28 -5.59 1.38
N ILE A 222 -5.42 -5.70 0.37
CA ILE A 222 -4.15 -6.41 0.45
C ILE A 222 -3.04 -5.37 0.38
N GLY A 223 -2.22 -5.33 1.43
CA GLY A 223 -1.09 -4.44 1.53
C GLY A 223 0.13 -5.14 2.14
N GLY A 224 1.11 -4.34 2.54
CA GLY A 224 2.28 -4.87 3.23
C GLY A 224 3.39 -3.85 3.37
N TYR A 225 4.44 -4.25 4.06
CA TYR A 225 5.64 -3.47 4.27
C TYR A 225 6.88 -4.37 4.29
N SER A 226 8.03 -3.81 3.99
CA SER A 226 9.29 -4.55 3.89
C SER A 226 10.43 -3.76 4.54
N ALA A 227 11.47 -4.45 4.96
CA ALA A 227 12.72 -3.85 5.38
C ALA A 227 13.91 -4.62 4.82
N PHE A 228 14.90 -3.89 4.33
CA PHE A 228 16.15 -4.47 3.86
C PHE A 228 17.23 -4.28 4.90
N LEU A 229 17.92 -5.36 5.22
CA LEU A 229 18.90 -5.39 6.29
C LEU A 229 20.04 -6.36 5.97
N ARG A 230 21.09 -6.29 6.76
CA ARG A 230 22.16 -7.32 6.78
C ARG A 230 22.03 -8.13 8.04
N ARG A 231 22.05 -9.45 7.90
CA ARG A 231 22.02 -10.40 8.99
C ARG A 231 23.12 -11.43 8.77
N ASN A 232 24.01 -11.59 9.73
CA ASN A 232 25.18 -12.46 9.60
C ASN A 232 26.03 -12.21 8.33
N GLY A 233 26.14 -10.94 7.90
CA GLY A 233 26.86 -10.53 6.69
C GLY A 233 26.10 -10.71 5.37
N GLN A 234 24.96 -11.38 5.37
CA GLN A 234 24.13 -11.60 4.19
C GLN A 234 23.08 -10.50 4.03
N LYS A 235 22.73 -10.17 2.78
CA LYS A 235 21.65 -9.25 2.47
C LYS A 235 20.32 -9.98 2.55
N GLU A 236 19.51 -9.61 3.53
CA GLU A 236 18.18 -10.16 3.76
C GLU A 236 17.09 -9.10 3.61
N MET A 237 15.89 -9.57 3.44
CA MET A 237 14.66 -8.77 3.46
C MET A 237 13.70 -9.36 4.48
N PHE A 238 13.19 -8.52 5.36
CA PHE A 238 11.96 -8.78 6.08
C PHE A 238 10.78 -8.35 5.22
N SER A 239 9.73 -9.15 5.14
CA SER A 239 8.48 -8.80 4.47
C SER A 239 7.28 -9.22 5.30
N SER A 240 6.28 -8.35 5.34
CA SER A 240 4.96 -8.63 5.89
C SER A 240 3.91 -8.27 4.86
N GLN A 241 3.05 -9.21 4.53
CA GLN A 241 1.83 -9.00 3.77
C GLN A 241 0.65 -9.00 4.71
N THR A 242 -0.31 -8.11 4.47
CA THR A 242 -1.52 -7.99 5.25
C THR A 242 -2.73 -8.10 4.35
N PHE A 243 -3.75 -8.83 4.81
CA PHE A 243 -5.06 -8.84 4.20
C PHE A 243 -6.10 -8.58 5.28
N PHE A 244 -6.90 -7.54 5.10
CA PHE A 244 -7.98 -7.23 6.00
C PHE A 244 -9.31 -7.03 5.28
N VAL A 245 -10.40 -7.28 6.00
CA VAL A 245 -11.77 -6.99 5.61
C VAL A 245 -12.45 -6.29 6.75
N GLY A 246 -13.21 -5.22 6.47
CA GLY A 246 -13.88 -4.46 7.51
C GLY A 246 -14.99 -3.56 6.99
N LEU A 247 -15.79 -3.06 7.92
CA LEU A 247 -16.74 -1.99 7.69
C LEU A 247 -16.03 -0.65 7.85
N GLU A 248 -16.26 0.26 6.91
CA GLU A 248 -15.63 1.58 6.86
C GLU A 248 -16.71 2.66 6.69
N PRO A 249 -17.34 3.16 7.79
CA PRO A 249 -18.02 4.44 7.74
C PRO A 249 -17.04 5.55 7.37
N GLU A 250 -17.39 6.33 6.37
CA GLU A 250 -16.62 7.50 5.91
C GLU A 250 -17.46 8.76 6.12
N PHE A 251 -16.97 9.63 6.99
CA PHE A 251 -17.58 10.93 7.27
C PHE A 251 -17.00 11.97 6.31
N LYS A 252 -17.87 12.64 5.54
CA LYS A 252 -17.49 13.68 4.58
C LYS A 252 -17.77 15.05 5.19
N LEU A 253 -16.73 15.86 5.38
CA LEU A 253 -16.83 17.24 5.89
C LEU A 253 -16.69 18.21 4.70
N GLY A 254 -17.81 18.52 4.11
CA GLY A 254 -17.85 19.30 2.85
C GLY A 254 -17.26 18.50 1.67
N LYS A 255 -16.69 19.23 0.71
CA LYS A 255 -16.17 18.63 -0.55
C LYS A 255 -14.70 18.19 -0.48
N HIS A 256 -13.98 18.63 0.54
CA HIS A 256 -12.52 18.53 0.58
C HIS A 256 -11.99 17.58 1.65
N ILE A 257 -12.75 17.26 2.68
CA ILE A 257 -12.26 16.43 3.78
C ILE A 257 -13.11 15.18 3.91
N SER A 258 -12.45 14.03 4.02
CA SER A 258 -13.10 12.78 4.38
C SER A 258 -12.34 12.08 5.53
N ILE A 259 -13.10 11.46 6.43
CA ILE A 259 -12.60 10.76 7.61
C ILE A 259 -13.14 9.32 7.55
N PRO A 260 -12.40 8.38 6.94
CA PRO A 260 -12.72 6.96 7.01
C PRO A 260 -12.33 6.40 8.38
N VAL A 261 -13.21 5.60 8.95
CA VAL A 261 -12.96 4.81 10.17
C VAL A 261 -13.26 3.36 9.83
N THR A 262 -12.29 2.47 9.97
CA THR A 262 -12.47 1.05 9.61
C THR A 262 -12.41 0.18 10.86
N PHE A 263 -13.28 -0.81 10.96
CA PHE A 263 -13.21 -1.87 11.95
C PHE A 263 -13.53 -3.21 11.30
N GLY A 264 -12.75 -4.23 11.64
CA GLY A 264 -12.86 -5.53 10.99
C GLY A 264 -11.86 -6.55 11.49
N GLY A 265 -11.44 -7.43 10.59
CA GLY A 265 -10.45 -8.47 10.85
C GLY A 265 -9.25 -8.38 9.90
N SER A 266 -8.07 -8.63 10.44
CA SER A 266 -6.86 -8.97 9.70
C SER A 266 -6.78 -10.48 9.57
N PHE A 267 -6.95 -11.02 8.37
CA PHE A 267 -7.03 -12.47 8.13
C PHE A 267 -5.68 -13.06 7.71
N ILE A 268 -4.80 -12.24 7.15
CA ILE A 268 -3.44 -12.60 6.80
C ILE A 268 -2.54 -11.49 7.30
N ARG A 269 -1.56 -11.83 8.12
CA ARG A 269 -0.41 -11.00 8.45
C ARG A 269 0.80 -11.90 8.45
N SER A 270 1.57 -11.90 7.36
CA SER A 270 2.81 -12.67 7.31
C SER A 270 3.95 -11.92 7.98
N GLY A 271 5.00 -12.63 8.39
CA GLY A 271 6.21 -12.02 8.90
C GLY A 271 7.36 -12.99 8.67
N ARG A 272 8.23 -12.69 7.69
CA ARG A 272 9.33 -13.58 7.34
C ARG A 272 10.56 -12.86 6.85
N TYR A 273 11.71 -13.46 7.08
CA TYR A 273 12.98 -13.10 6.48
C TYR A 273 13.24 -13.94 5.24
N ARG A 274 13.86 -13.35 4.25
CA ARG A 274 14.32 -14.00 3.03
C ARG A 274 15.65 -13.42 2.59
N GLU A 275 16.47 -14.21 1.95
CA GLU A 275 17.60 -13.70 1.18
C GLU A 275 17.11 -12.85 0.00
N ARG A 276 17.87 -11.83 -0.33
CA ARG A 276 17.58 -10.96 -1.49
C ARG A 276 18.11 -11.59 -2.77
N THR A 277 17.58 -12.76 -3.12
CA THR A 277 17.92 -13.52 -4.33
C THR A 277 16.67 -13.91 -5.09
N LEU A 278 16.79 -14.12 -6.39
CA LEU A 278 15.69 -14.54 -7.24
C LEU A 278 15.11 -15.90 -6.81
N SER A 279 15.97 -16.84 -6.43
CA SER A 279 15.55 -18.17 -5.95
C SER A 279 14.74 -18.10 -4.67
N ALA A 280 15.15 -17.27 -3.70
CA ALA A 280 14.47 -17.13 -2.43
C ALA A 280 13.07 -16.52 -2.57
N MET A 281 12.80 -15.76 -3.65
CA MET A 281 11.47 -15.22 -3.91
C MET A 281 10.41 -16.30 -4.13
N PHE A 282 10.76 -17.35 -4.87
CA PHE A 282 9.84 -18.41 -5.23
C PHE A 282 9.91 -19.61 -4.27
N ALA A 283 10.83 -19.57 -3.31
CA ALA A 283 10.96 -20.62 -2.30
C ALA A 283 9.80 -20.56 -1.30
N SER A 284 9.15 -21.70 -1.07
CA SER A 284 8.24 -21.88 0.07
C SER A 284 9.04 -22.10 1.35
N GLU A 285 8.53 -21.62 2.50
CA GLU A 285 9.16 -21.85 3.81
C GLU A 285 9.07 -23.32 4.22
N ALA A 286 7.91 -23.91 4.00
CA ALA A 286 7.64 -25.32 4.25
C ALA A 286 6.61 -25.83 3.23
N LYS A 287 6.40 -27.15 3.23
CA LYS A 287 5.36 -27.82 2.42
C LYS A 287 4.48 -28.68 3.32
N ASN A 288 3.21 -28.73 2.99
CA ASN A 288 2.27 -29.68 3.56
C ASN A 288 2.52 -31.09 3.00
N GLU A 289 1.89 -32.11 3.57
CA GLU A 289 1.97 -33.50 3.09
C GLU A 289 1.49 -33.66 1.62
N ASP A 290 0.56 -32.84 1.18
CA ASP A 290 0.05 -32.78 -0.21
C ASP A 290 0.98 -31.99 -1.17
N GLY A 291 2.11 -31.48 -0.68
CA GLY A 291 3.09 -30.70 -1.45
C GLY A 291 2.72 -29.21 -1.61
N SER A 292 1.60 -28.73 -1.11
CA SER A 292 1.24 -27.32 -1.14
C SER A 292 2.17 -26.47 -0.27
N ALA A 293 2.43 -25.22 -0.69
CA ALA A 293 3.28 -24.30 0.04
C ALA A 293 2.63 -23.87 1.37
N ARG A 294 3.45 -23.84 2.44
CA ARG A 294 3.06 -23.38 3.77
C ARG A 294 3.94 -22.19 4.16
N SER A 295 3.32 -21.18 4.73
CA SER A 295 4.01 -19.93 5.12
C SER A 295 3.68 -19.55 6.55
N SER A 296 4.68 -18.96 7.21
CA SER A 296 4.53 -18.44 8.56
C SER A 296 3.68 -17.19 8.59
N VAL A 297 2.66 -17.18 9.45
CA VAL A 297 1.65 -16.11 9.51
C VAL A 297 1.16 -15.90 10.95
N PHE A 298 0.75 -14.70 11.25
CA PHE A 298 -0.07 -14.43 12.43
C PHE A 298 -1.49 -14.95 12.20
N LEU A 299 -2.10 -15.49 13.23
CA LEU A 299 -3.50 -15.89 13.21
C LEU A 299 -4.41 -14.65 13.04
N PRO A 300 -5.66 -14.84 12.62
CA PRO A 300 -6.60 -13.74 12.46
C PRO A 300 -6.71 -12.87 13.71
N ALA A 301 -6.79 -11.56 13.53
CA ALA A 301 -6.76 -10.56 14.58
C ALA A 301 -7.81 -9.47 14.32
N LEU A 302 -8.20 -8.73 15.35
CA LEU A 302 -9.02 -7.52 15.17
C LEU A 302 -8.21 -6.45 14.48
N TYR A 303 -8.87 -5.69 13.60
CA TYR A 303 -8.30 -4.60 12.86
C TYR A 303 -9.13 -3.33 13.06
N PHE A 304 -8.46 -2.24 13.39
CA PHE A 304 -9.03 -0.90 13.52
C PHE A 304 -8.18 0.10 12.73
N ALA A 305 -8.83 1.03 12.06
CA ALA A 305 -8.12 2.13 11.41
C ALA A 305 -8.95 3.41 11.45
N ALA A 306 -8.25 4.53 11.47
CA ALA A 306 -8.83 5.84 11.26
C ALA A 306 -7.90 6.69 10.40
N GLY A 307 -8.47 7.51 9.54
CA GLY A 307 -7.70 8.37 8.65
C GLY A 307 -8.38 9.70 8.38
N ILE A 308 -7.64 10.57 7.74
CA ILE A 308 -8.13 11.82 7.17
C ILE A 308 -7.54 11.97 5.77
N THR A 309 -8.39 12.36 4.83
CA THR A 309 -7.98 12.71 3.47
C THR A 309 -8.46 14.11 3.15
N ILE A 310 -7.55 14.95 2.68
CA ILE A 310 -7.80 16.32 2.24
C ILE A 310 -7.56 16.34 0.73
N LYS A 311 -8.52 16.91 -0.04
CA LYS A 311 -8.51 16.99 -1.51
C LYS A 311 -8.51 18.41 -1.97
#